data_cb203df74a5767459a4a19b8ee6ba9d6
#
_entry.id   cb203df74a5767459a4a19b8ee6ba9d6
#
_cell.length_a   1.000
_cell.length_b   1.000
_cell.length_c   1.000
_cell.angle_alpha   90.00
_cell.angle_beta   90.00
_cell.angle_gamma   90.00
#
_symmetry.space_group_name_H-M   'P 1'
#
loop_
_entity.id
_entity.type
_entity.pdbx_description
1 polymer ?
#
loop_
_entity_poly.entity_id
_entity_poly.type
_entity_poly.pdbx_seq_one_letter_code
_entity_poly.pdbx_strand_id
1 'polypeptide(L)'
;MAELKRNFTSSRMNKDLDERLVPNGEYRDALNISISTSQSSDTGSVESIKGNSRISTLGITGQKCIGSVRDEETDKIYWFISGTSVDAIAEYNENTNSVEPVLVCVKATANALNFSSNSFITGANILDGILYFTDNINEPKQVDIVKSKNGSTNFSTHTKLKIKNTDKGNIAEEHITLIKKSPLNAPNITMSNSLRGGIVNSTFTSTSNFFGDNNGSKAP
;
A
#
# COMPACT_ATOMS: atom_id res chain seq x y z
N MET A 1 -0.44 -61.95 11.56
CA MET A 1 -1.34 -60.90 11.06
C MET A 1 -0.73 -60.29 9.80
N ALA A 2 -1.49 -60.22 8.73
CA ALA A 2 -0.98 -59.53 7.53
C ALA A 2 -0.88 -58.03 7.81
N GLU A 3 0.32 -57.50 7.70
CA GLU A 3 0.57 -56.06 7.88
C GLU A 3 0.03 -55.31 6.65
N LEU A 4 -0.94 -54.44 6.81
CA LEU A 4 -1.53 -53.66 5.76
C LEU A 4 -0.63 -52.41 5.55
N LYS A 5 0.28 -52.44 4.57
CA LYS A 5 1.07 -51.27 4.17
C LYS A 5 0.26 -50.46 3.16
N ARG A 6 -0.09 -49.23 3.57
CA ARG A 6 -0.66 -48.23 2.66
C ARG A 6 0.39 -47.20 2.28
N ASN A 7 0.42 -46.83 1.03
CA ASN A 7 1.23 -45.72 0.52
C ASN A 7 0.33 -44.66 -0.12
N PHE A 8 0.85 -43.49 -0.41
CA PHE A 8 0.11 -42.35 -0.99
C PHE A 8 0.66 -41.97 -2.37
N THR A 9 1.31 -42.91 -3.05
CA THR A 9 2.03 -42.63 -4.31
C THR A 9 1.15 -42.13 -5.45
N SER A 10 -0.14 -42.51 -5.48
CA SER A 10 -1.10 -42.03 -6.48
C SER A 10 -1.63 -40.61 -6.18
N SER A 11 -1.42 -40.09 -4.98
CA SER A 11 -1.85 -38.75 -4.53
C SER A 11 -3.31 -38.41 -4.82
N ARG A 12 -4.17 -39.42 -4.94
CA ARG A 12 -5.59 -39.28 -5.27
C ARG A 12 -6.46 -39.58 -4.08
N MET A 13 -7.40 -38.67 -3.78
CA MET A 13 -8.42 -38.87 -2.78
C MET A 13 -9.64 -39.58 -3.40
N ASN A 14 -10.07 -40.69 -2.80
CA ASN A 14 -11.21 -41.50 -3.25
C ASN A 14 -12.22 -41.63 -2.12
N LYS A 15 -13.27 -40.81 -2.16
CA LYS A 15 -14.35 -40.80 -1.16
C LYS A 15 -15.52 -41.75 -1.49
N ASP A 16 -15.62 -42.17 -2.73
CA ASP A 16 -16.78 -42.89 -3.26
C ASP A 16 -16.74 -44.40 -2.93
N LEU A 17 -15.53 -44.92 -2.76
CA LEU A 17 -15.35 -46.36 -2.49
C LEU A 17 -15.34 -46.65 -0.99
N ASP A 18 -15.84 -47.84 -0.63
CA ASP A 18 -15.67 -48.40 0.74
C ASP A 18 -14.16 -48.52 1.04
N GLU A 19 -13.82 -48.31 2.31
CA GLU A 19 -12.42 -48.29 2.78
C GLU A 19 -11.62 -49.52 2.40
N ARG A 20 -12.30 -50.69 2.29
CA ARG A 20 -11.70 -51.95 1.92
C ARG A 20 -11.39 -52.07 0.43
N LEU A 21 -12.04 -51.25 -0.39
CA LEU A 21 -11.93 -51.26 -1.86
C LEU A 21 -11.02 -50.16 -2.40
N VAL A 22 -10.57 -49.26 -1.51
CA VAL A 22 -9.66 -48.17 -1.93
C VAL A 22 -8.33 -48.77 -2.46
N PRO A 23 -7.95 -48.48 -3.73
CA PRO A 23 -6.71 -48.97 -4.29
C PRO A 23 -5.48 -48.55 -3.48
N ASN A 24 -4.45 -49.37 -3.49
CA ASN A 24 -3.18 -49.02 -2.88
C ASN A 24 -2.57 -47.80 -3.59
N GLY A 25 -2.19 -46.78 -2.82
CA GLY A 25 -1.71 -45.51 -3.38
C GLY A 25 -2.73 -44.37 -3.32
N GLU A 26 -4.01 -44.69 -3.10
CA GLU A 26 -5.08 -43.73 -2.91
C GLU A 26 -5.44 -43.63 -1.40
N TYR A 27 -6.05 -42.52 -1.00
CA TYR A 27 -6.51 -42.30 0.37
C TYR A 27 -7.96 -41.82 0.39
N ARG A 28 -8.68 -42.12 1.48
CA ARG A 28 -10.08 -41.78 1.59
C ARG A 28 -10.33 -40.41 2.19
N ASP A 29 -9.48 -40.00 3.11
CA ASP A 29 -9.60 -38.71 3.77
C ASP A 29 -8.22 -38.17 4.17
N ALA A 30 -8.07 -36.87 4.12
CA ALA A 30 -6.87 -36.18 4.52
C ALA A 30 -7.22 -34.76 4.98
N LEU A 31 -6.63 -34.35 6.10
CA LEU A 31 -6.81 -33.03 6.65
C LEU A 31 -5.46 -32.35 6.84
N ASN A 32 -5.29 -31.17 6.26
CA ASN A 32 -4.09 -30.35 6.40
C ASN A 32 -2.79 -31.07 5.96
N ILE A 33 -2.85 -31.90 4.94
CA ILE A 33 -1.68 -32.55 4.36
C ILE A 33 -1.50 -32.15 2.91
N SER A 34 -0.24 -32.11 2.47
CA SER A 34 0.18 -32.03 1.09
C SER A 34 0.94 -33.28 0.74
N ILE A 35 0.63 -33.87 -0.43
CA ILE A 35 1.34 -35.04 -0.94
C ILE A 35 2.13 -34.60 -2.15
N SER A 36 3.44 -34.83 -2.13
CA SER A 36 4.31 -34.51 -3.25
C SER A 36 4.00 -35.39 -4.45
N THR A 37 3.69 -34.74 -5.59
CA THR A 37 3.42 -35.40 -6.88
C THR A 37 4.54 -35.20 -7.90
N SER A 38 5.62 -34.49 -7.49
CA SER A 38 6.74 -34.24 -8.41
C SER A 38 7.51 -35.52 -8.72
N GLN A 39 8.06 -35.62 -9.92
CA GLN A 39 8.89 -36.76 -10.34
C GLN A 39 10.27 -36.85 -9.67
N SER A 40 10.47 -36.10 -8.57
CA SER A 40 11.67 -36.17 -7.75
C SER A 40 11.63 -37.34 -6.78
N SER A 41 12.74 -37.61 -6.08
CA SER A 41 12.90 -38.70 -5.10
C SER A 41 11.85 -38.70 -3.97
N ASP A 42 11.12 -37.60 -3.80
CA ASP A 42 10.14 -37.39 -2.74
C ASP A 42 8.69 -37.64 -3.17
N THR A 43 8.47 -38.29 -4.32
CA THR A 43 7.12 -38.63 -4.80
C THR A 43 6.40 -39.52 -3.77
N GLY A 44 5.20 -39.08 -3.35
CA GLY A 44 4.41 -39.77 -2.36
C GLY A 44 4.77 -39.44 -0.89
N SER A 45 5.70 -38.52 -0.66
CA SER A 45 5.92 -37.99 0.69
C SER A 45 4.72 -37.19 1.17
N VAL A 46 4.37 -37.33 2.44
CA VAL A 46 3.27 -36.64 3.07
C VAL A 46 3.81 -35.60 4.03
N GLU A 47 3.46 -34.35 3.79
CA GLU A 47 3.83 -33.22 4.62
C GLU A 47 2.60 -32.50 5.17
N SER A 48 2.72 -31.89 6.33
CA SER A 48 1.68 -30.96 6.78
C SER A 48 1.71 -29.68 5.96
N ILE A 49 0.52 -29.16 5.59
CA ILE A 49 0.44 -27.87 4.92
C ILE A 49 1.03 -26.80 5.83
N LYS A 50 2.01 -26.07 5.34
CA LYS A 50 2.63 -24.97 6.08
C LYS A 50 1.60 -23.86 6.28
N GLY A 51 1.44 -23.44 7.52
CA GLY A 51 0.60 -22.30 7.87
C GLY A 51 1.26 -20.98 7.46
N ASN A 52 0.48 -19.91 7.52
CA ASN A 52 1.00 -18.57 7.29
C ASN A 52 1.96 -18.15 8.40
N SER A 53 3.10 -17.63 8.06
CA SER A 53 4.03 -17.01 8.99
C SER A 53 3.80 -15.50 9.05
N ARG A 54 3.83 -14.94 10.26
CA ARG A 54 3.73 -13.49 10.44
C ARG A 54 5.07 -12.84 10.11
N ILE A 55 5.09 -11.96 9.12
CA ILE A 55 6.31 -11.27 8.67
C ILE A 55 6.64 -10.09 9.59
N SER A 56 5.66 -9.27 9.94
CA SER A 56 5.88 -8.06 10.72
C SER A 56 4.65 -7.66 11.55
N THR A 57 4.88 -6.82 12.55
CA THR A 57 3.85 -6.12 13.33
C THR A 57 4.02 -4.63 13.10
N LEU A 58 3.04 -3.97 12.47
CA LEU A 58 3.13 -2.55 12.15
C LEU A 58 2.88 -1.63 13.35
N GLY A 59 2.30 -2.17 14.45
CA GLY A 59 2.00 -1.40 15.65
C GLY A 59 0.82 -0.42 15.50
N ILE A 60 0.03 -0.54 14.44
CA ILE A 60 -1.15 0.31 14.20
C ILE A 60 -2.35 -0.31 14.91
N THR A 61 -2.97 0.44 15.81
CA THR A 61 -4.16 -0.03 16.55
C THR A 61 -5.38 -0.12 15.64
N GLY A 62 -6.11 -1.24 15.72
CA GLY A 62 -7.32 -1.46 14.92
C GLY A 62 -7.04 -1.56 13.42
N GLN A 63 -5.84 -1.96 13.04
CA GLN A 63 -5.44 -2.06 11.65
C GLN A 63 -6.27 -3.06 10.85
N LYS A 64 -6.65 -2.66 9.65
CA LYS A 64 -7.30 -3.49 8.65
C LYS A 64 -6.68 -3.20 7.29
N CYS A 65 -6.26 -4.25 6.60
CA CYS A 65 -5.85 -4.13 5.20
C CYS A 65 -7.11 -3.96 4.34
N ILE A 66 -7.17 -2.88 3.59
CA ILE A 66 -8.30 -2.53 2.71
C ILE A 66 -7.98 -2.71 1.24
N GLY A 67 -6.76 -3.07 0.91
CA GLY A 67 -6.33 -3.37 -0.46
C GLY A 67 -4.84 -3.62 -0.54
N SER A 68 -4.41 -4.20 -1.64
CA SER A 68 -3.00 -4.43 -1.95
C SER A 68 -2.76 -4.34 -3.44
N VAL A 69 -1.54 -4.00 -3.82
CA VAL A 69 -1.06 -4.04 -5.20
C VAL A 69 0.37 -4.57 -5.21
N ARG A 70 0.68 -5.41 -6.18
CA ARG A 70 2.03 -5.93 -6.40
C ARG A 70 2.71 -5.12 -7.50
N ASP A 71 3.97 -4.82 -7.27
CA ASP A 71 4.90 -4.31 -8.27
C ASP A 71 5.75 -5.48 -8.76
N GLU A 72 5.51 -5.91 -10.00
CA GLU A 72 6.20 -7.06 -10.59
C GLU A 72 7.63 -6.71 -11.03
N GLU A 73 7.95 -5.43 -11.24
CA GLU A 73 9.29 -5.01 -11.65
C GLU A 73 10.28 -5.04 -10.49
N THR A 74 9.81 -4.74 -9.28
CA THR A 74 10.68 -4.60 -8.11
C THR A 74 10.48 -5.67 -7.04
N ASP A 75 9.61 -6.69 -7.29
CA ASP A 75 9.22 -7.74 -6.34
C ASP A 75 8.75 -7.20 -4.98
N LYS A 76 7.88 -6.18 -5.05
CA LYS A 76 7.33 -5.52 -3.88
C LYS A 76 5.82 -5.59 -3.84
N ILE A 77 5.27 -5.61 -2.64
CA ILE A 77 3.84 -5.56 -2.40
C ILE A 77 3.54 -4.32 -1.56
N TYR A 78 2.54 -3.56 -1.98
CA TYR A 78 2.05 -2.39 -1.24
C TYR A 78 0.70 -2.71 -0.62
N TRP A 79 0.58 -2.48 0.68
CA TRP A 79 -0.65 -2.68 1.44
C TRP A 79 -1.24 -1.35 1.86
N PHE A 80 -2.54 -1.20 1.62
CA PHE A 80 -3.33 -0.07 2.09
C PHE A 80 -3.96 -0.45 3.43
N ILE A 81 -3.65 0.30 4.48
CA ILE A 81 -3.98 -0.03 5.85
C ILE A 81 -4.78 1.10 6.46
N SER A 82 -6.00 0.78 6.90
CA SER A 82 -6.81 1.68 7.70
C SER A 82 -6.71 1.27 9.16
N GLY A 83 -6.38 2.22 10.03
CA GLY A 83 -6.34 2.03 11.48
C GLY A 83 -7.24 3.02 12.22
N THR A 84 -7.34 2.87 13.54
CA THR A 84 -8.20 3.76 14.34
C THR A 84 -7.70 5.20 14.33
N SER A 85 -6.41 5.41 14.54
CA SER A 85 -5.77 6.74 14.62
C SER A 85 -4.77 7.02 13.51
N VAL A 86 -4.37 5.98 12.76
CA VAL A 86 -3.34 6.07 11.74
C VAL A 86 -3.76 5.26 10.52
N ASP A 87 -3.71 5.89 9.36
CA ASP A 87 -3.79 5.20 8.07
C ASP A 87 -2.40 5.14 7.46
N ALA A 88 -2.08 4.06 6.75
CA ALA A 88 -0.76 3.88 6.17
C ALA A 88 -0.77 3.14 4.84
N ILE A 89 0.23 3.43 4.03
CA ILE A 89 0.66 2.60 2.91
C ILE A 89 1.99 1.98 3.31
N ALA A 90 2.05 0.66 3.35
CA ALA A 90 3.24 -0.11 3.69
C ALA A 90 3.78 -0.84 2.46
N GLU A 91 5.09 -0.84 2.29
CA GLU A 91 5.81 -1.62 1.29
C GLU A 91 6.38 -2.87 1.95
N TYR A 92 6.12 -4.02 1.36
CA TYR A 92 6.82 -5.26 1.67
C TYR A 92 7.76 -5.61 0.53
N ASN A 93 9.01 -5.87 0.85
CA ASN A 93 10.01 -6.30 -0.11
C ASN A 93 10.24 -7.82 0.07
N GLU A 94 9.92 -8.60 -0.97
CA GLU A 94 10.06 -10.06 -0.95
C GLU A 94 11.52 -10.51 -0.81
N ASN A 95 12.45 -9.78 -1.40
CA ASN A 95 13.87 -10.14 -1.40
C ASN A 95 14.54 -9.94 -0.03
N THR A 96 14.16 -8.91 0.70
CA THR A 96 14.74 -8.58 2.01
C THR A 96 13.88 -9.03 3.18
N ASN A 97 12.65 -9.47 2.89
CA ASN A 97 11.65 -9.85 3.88
C ASN A 97 11.34 -8.74 4.90
N SER A 98 11.43 -7.48 4.46
CA SER A 98 11.25 -6.29 5.27
C SER A 98 9.96 -5.55 4.93
N VAL A 99 9.39 -4.88 5.94
CA VAL A 99 8.23 -4.00 5.78
C VAL A 99 8.60 -2.59 6.15
N GLU A 100 8.37 -1.64 5.23
CA GLU A 100 8.72 -0.24 5.40
C GLU A 100 7.49 0.67 5.17
N PRO A 101 7.39 1.81 5.89
CA PRO A 101 6.34 2.78 5.64
C PRO A 101 6.63 3.55 4.35
N VAL A 102 5.65 3.61 3.46
CA VAL A 102 5.67 4.48 2.28
C VAL A 102 5.03 5.82 2.61
N LEU A 103 3.82 5.80 3.14
CA LEU A 103 3.10 6.99 3.56
C LEU A 103 2.30 6.68 4.81
N VAL A 104 2.47 7.51 5.82
CA VAL A 104 1.80 7.37 7.12
C VAL A 104 1.01 8.64 7.41
N CYS A 105 -0.25 8.48 7.70
CA CYS A 105 -1.18 9.55 7.96
C CYS A 105 -1.76 9.40 9.37
N VAL A 106 -1.31 10.26 10.29
CA VAL A 106 -1.90 10.37 11.62
C VAL A 106 -3.14 11.23 11.52
N LYS A 107 -4.32 10.65 11.75
CA LYS A 107 -5.64 11.30 11.51
C LYS A 107 -5.82 12.58 12.29
N ALA A 108 -5.27 12.67 13.50
CA ALA A 108 -5.31 13.87 14.31
C ALA A 108 -4.45 15.04 13.78
N THR A 109 -3.45 14.74 12.94
CA THR A 109 -2.55 15.74 12.37
C THR A 109 -3.05 16.23 11.02
N ALA A 110 -3.29 15.32 10.09
CA ALA A 110 -3.89 15.58 8.79
C ALA A 110 -4.41 14.27 8.23
N ASN A 111 -5.64 14.23 7.73
CA ASN A 111 -6.23 13.01 7.20
C ASN A 111 -6.05 12.92 5.67
N ALA A 112 -4.80 12.88 5.22
CA ALA A 112 -4.48 12.88 3.79
C ALA A 112 -4.98 11.64 3.06
N LEU A 113 -4.83 10.46 3.64
CA LEU A 113 -5.28 9.20 3.04
C LEU A 113 -6.80 9.04 3.13
N ASN A 114 -7.39 9.43 4.26
CA ASN A 114 -8.82 9.36 4.53
C ASN A 114 -9.42 7.96 4.30
N PHE A 115 -8.70 6.92 4.72
CA PHE A 115 -9.15 5.55 4.58
C PHE A 115 -10.27 5.21 5.56
N SER A 116 -11.20 4.39 5.08
CA SER A 116 -12.25 3.81 5.89
C SER A 116 -12.08 2.30 5.99
N SER A 117 -12.24 1.74 7.19
CA SER A 117 -12.19 0.29 7.39
C SER A 117 -13.31 -0.47 6.67
N ASN A 118 -14.34 0.24 6.23
CA ASN A 118 -15.51 -0.33 5.53
C ASN A 118 -15.45 -0.15 4.00
N SER A 119 -14.46 0.59 3.50
CA SER A 119 -14.28 0.82 2.07
C SER A 119 -12.97 0.22 1.60
N PHE A 120 -13.06 -0.61 0.58
CA PHE A 120 -11.88 -1.23 -0.02
C PHE A 120 -11.33 -0.38 -1.15
N ILE A 121 -10.05 -0.50 -1.42
CA ILE A 121 -9.43 0.05 -2.61
C ILE A 121 -10.02 -0.67 -3.82
N THR A 122 -10.67 0.07 -4.71
CA THR A 122 -11.36 -0.45 -5.89
C THR A 122 -10.47 -0.53 -7.12
N GLY A 123 -9.40 0.26 -7.14
CA GLY A 123 -8.37 0.21 -8.18
C GLY A 123 -7.05 0.71 -7.65
N ALA A 124 -5.98 0.01 -7.96
CA ALA A 124 -4.60 0.43 -7.67
C ALA A 124 -3.69 -0.01 -8.80
N ASN A 125 -2.76 0.86 -9.18
CA ASN A 125 -1.75 0.57 -10.19
C ASN A 125 -0.45 1.31 -9.87
N ILE A 126 0.67 0.78 -10.32
CA ILE A 126 1.99 1.40 -10.18
C ILE A 126 2.51 1.66 -11.59
N LEU A 127 2.94 2.89 -11.82
CA LEU A 127 3.52 3.32 -13.09
C LEU A 127 4.69 4.26 -12.78
N ASP A 128 5.87 3.94 -13.29
CA ASP A 128 7.10 4.74 -13.12
C ASP A 128 7.40 5.12 -11.66
N GLY A 129 7.17 4.19 -10.72
CA GLY A 129 7.39 4.42 -9.29
C GLY A 129 6.35 5.30 -8.60
N ILE A 130 5.27 5.63 -9.30
CA ILE A 130 4.11 6.35 -8.75
C ILE A 130 2.97 5.36 -8.54
N LEU A 131 2.47 5.32 -7.31
CA LEU A 131 1.32 4.52 -6.92
C LEU A 131 0.04 5.33 -7.10
N TYR A 132 -0.83 4.86 -7.98
CA TYR A 132 -2.17 5.42 -8.22
C TYR A 132 -3.21 4.53 -7.56
N PHE A 133 -4.19 5.12 -6.88
CA PHE A 133 -5.27 4.35 -6.27
C PHE A 133 -6.57 5.13 -6.08
N THR A 134 -7.66 4.38 -5.95
CA THR A 134 -8.99 4.91 -5.67
C THR A 134 -9.78 3.95 -4.79
N ASP A 135 -10.60 4.49 -3.90
CA ASP A 135 -11.51 3.77 -3.00
C ASP A 135 -12.99 3.99 -3.36
N ASN A 136 -13.27 4.68 -4.46
CA ASN A 136 -14.62 5.04 -4.92
C ASN A 136 -15.43 5.92 -3.95
N ILE A 137 -14.80 6.48 -2.93
CA ILE A 137 -15.40 7.44 -1.99
C ILE A 137 -14.69 8.78 -2.08
N ASN A 138 -13.37 8.74 -2.00
CA ASN A 138 -12.50 9.91 -2.07
C ASN A 138 -12.01 10.12 -3.50
N GLU A 139 -11.48 11.30 -3.76
CA GLU A 139 -10.83 11.61 -5.03
C GLU A 139 -9.67 10.65 -5.30
N PRO A 140 -9.42 10.27 -6.57
CA PRO A 140 -8.26 9.46 -6.92
C PRO A 140 -6.95 10.09 -6.44
N LYS A 141 -6.09 9.28 -5.90
CA LYS A 141 -4.82 9.71 -5.29
C LYS A 141 -3.62 9.14 -6.02
N GLN A 142 -2.52 9.88 -5.96
CA GLN A 142 -1.22 9.45 -6.47
C GLN A 142 -0.14 9.67 -5.42
N VAL A 143 0.79 8.76 -5.31
CA VAL A 143 1.89 8.80 -4.34
C VAL A 143 3.18 8.40 -5.03
N ASP A 144 4.14 9.32 -5.08
CA ASP A 144 5.51 8.99 -5.47
C ASP A 144 6.16 8.19 -4.33
N ILE A 145 6.43 6.93 -4.60
CA ILE A 145 6.89 5.97 -3.60
C ILE A 145 8.21 6.42 -2.96
N VAL A 146 9.18 6.80 -3.78
CA VAL A 146 10.52 7.17 -3.32
C VAL A 146 10.50 8.44 -2.49
N LYS A 147 9.78 9.47 -2.96
CA LYS A 147 9.67 10.74 -2.23
C LYS A 147 8.91 10.57 -0.92
N SER A 148 7.85 9.79 -0.91
CA SER A 148 7.07 9.53 0.29
C SER A 148 7.86 8.75 1.34
N LYS A 149 8.62 7.74 0.94
CA LYS A 149 9.52 7.01 1.83
C LYS A 149 10.57 7.91 2.48
N ASN A 150 11.13 8.85 1.74
CA ASN A 150 12.06 9.85 2.29
C ASN A 150 11.45 10.73 3.40
N GLY A 151 10.14 10.91 3.37
CA GLY A 151 9.37 11.66 4.37
C GLY A 151 8.85 10.80 5.53
N SER A 152 8.89 9.48 5.39
CA SER A 152 8.33 8.51 6.35
C SER A 152 9.44 7.84 7.15
N THR A 153 9.30 7.80 8.47
CA THR A 153 10.31 7.18 9.35
C THR A 153 9.80 5.91 10.02
N ASN A 154 8.55 5.87 10.41
CA ASN A 154 7.92 4.73 11.09
C ASN A 154 6.40 4.81 10.95
N PHE A 155 5.67 3.77 11.38
CA PHE A 155 4.21 3.69 11.26
C PHE A 155 3.42 4.52 12.30
N SER A 156 4.07 5.25 13.18
CA SER A 156 3.42 6.10 14.19
C SER A 156 3.62 7.60 13.95
N THR A 157 4.53 7.97 13.08
CA THR A 157 4.87 9.37 12.79
C THR A 157 4.29 9.77 11.44
N HIS A 158 3.61 10.92 11.38
CA HIS A 158 3.05 11.45 10.14
C HIS A 158 4.14 11.74 9.11
N THR A 159 3.93 11.35 7.88
CA THR A 159 4.88 11.57 6.77
C THR A 159 5.08 13.06 6.54
N LYS A 160 6.34 13.46 6.42
CA LYS A 160 6.73 14.83 6.11
C LYS A 160 6.81 15.08 4.60
N LEU A 161 6.27 16.20 4.17
CA LEU A 161 6.50 16.70 2.82
C LEU A 161 7.93 17.21 2.72
N LYS A 162 8.73 16.61 1.82
CA LYS A 162 10.12 17.04 1.58
C LYS A 162 10.26 17.62 0.18
N ILE A 163 10.80 18.84 0.10
CA ILE A 163 11.18 19.48 -1.16
C ILE A 163 12.69 19.70 -1.13
N LYS A 164 13.42 19.11 -2.07
CA LYS A 164 14.90 19.15 -2.12
C LYS A 164 15.52 18.77 -0.76
N ASN A 165 15.04 17.67 -0.15
CA ASN A 165 15.46 17.17 1.16
C ASN A 165 15.22 18.11 2.35
N THR A 166 14.45 19.17 2.17
CA THR A 166 14.05 20.07 3.26
C THR A 166 12.62 19.77 3.67
N ASP A 167 12.37 19.63 4.98
CA ASP A 167 11.03 19.44 5.52
C ASP A 167 10.18 20.70 5.31
N LYS A 168 9.00 20.52 4.74
CA LYS A 168 8.02 21.57 4.45
C LYS A 168 6.72 21.44 5.25
N GLY A 169 6.72 20.59 6.25
CA GLY A 169 5.56 20.31 7.08
C GLY A 169 5.00 18.91 6.87
N ASN A 170 3.79 18.70 7.29
CA ASN A 170 3.11 17.42 7.15
C ASN A 170 2.49 17.29 5.77
N ILE A 171 2.48 16.06 5.24
CA ILE A 171 1.77 15.79 4.01
C ILE A 171 0.26 15.98 4.24
N ALA A 172 -0.42 16.63 3.32
CA ALA A 172 -1.86 16.85 3.33
C ALA A 172 -2.51 16.21 2.10
N GLU A 173 -3.84 16.14 2.08
CA GLU A 173 -4.59 15.50 1.00
C GLU A 173 -4.31 16.14 -0.37
N GLU A 174 -4.20 17.47 -0.40
CA GLU A 174 -3.91 18.26 -1.61
C GLU A 174 -2.58 17.90 -2.30
N HIS A 175 -1.62 17.34 -1.53
CA HIS A 175 -0.32 16.93 -2.07
C HIS A 175 -0.39 15.60 -2.84
N ILE A 176 -1.36 14.76 -2.53
CA ILE A 176 -1.50 13.42 -3.10
C ILE A 176 -2.72 13.25 -4.00
N THR A 177 -3.63 14.22 -4.07
CA THR A 177 -4.78 14.19 -4.96
C THR A 177 -4.33 14.31 -6.42
N LEU A 178 -4.81 13.41 -7.28
CA LEU A 178 -4.47 13.38 -8.70
C LEU A 178 -5.00 14.62 -9.43
N ILE A 179 -6.25 14.98 -9.14
CA ILE A 179 -6.91 16.14 -9.74
C ILE A 179 -6.80 17.32 -8.78
N LYS A 180 -6.09 18.35 -9.18
CA LYS A 180 -5.95 19.55 -8.36
C LYS A 180 -7.26 20.35 -8.35
N LYS A 181 -7.71 20.70 -7.17
CA LYS A 181 -8.89 21.57 -6.98
C LYS A 181 -8.57 22.98 -7.45
N SER A 182 -9.55 23.65 -8.02
CA SER A 182 -9.45 25.09 -8.27
C SER A 182 -9.34 25.85 -6.94
N PRO A 183 -8.67 27.01 -6.91
CA PRO A 183 -8.59 27.85 -5.71
C PRO A 183 -10.00 28.17 -5.18
N LEU A 184 -10.24 27.94 -3.88
CA LEU A 184 -11.53 28.24 -3.22
C LEU A 184 -11.78 29.72 -3.08
N ASN A 185 -10.71 30.52 -2.97
CA ASN A 185 -10.77 31.98 -2.82
C ASN A 185 -10.14 32.67 -4.03
N ALA A 186 -10.74 33.77 -4.42
CA ALA A 186 -10.11 34.63 -5.42
C ALA A 186 -8.74 35.12 -4.90
N PRO A 187 -7.72 35.19 -5.77
CA PRO A 187 -6.42 35.71 -5.37
C PRO A 187 -6.53 37.15 -4.92
N ASN A 188 -5.94 37.48 -3.79
CA ASN A 188 -5.86 38.85 -3.33
C ASN A 188 -4.66 39.52 -3.98
N ILE A 189 -4.91 40.48 -4.86
CA ILE A 189 -3.87 41.18 -5.60
C ILE A 189 -3.69 42.56 -4.97
N THR A 190 -2.51 42.81 -4.43
CA THR A 190 -2.12 44.13 -3.92
C THR A 190 -1.19 44.75 -4.95
N MET A 191 -1.59 45.91 -5.46
CA MET A 191 -0.78 46.67 -6.38
C MET A 191 -0.07 47.80 -5.62
N SER A 192 1.24 47.86 -5.73
CA SER A 192 2.01 48.99 -5.22
C SER A 192 2.70 49.69 -6.37
N ASN A 193 2.61 50.99 -6.40
CA ASN A 193 3.30 51.83 -7.40
C ASN A 193 4.58 52.36 -6.78
N SER A 194 5.71 52.16 -7.44
CA SER A 194 6.94 52.84 -7.11
C SER A 194 7.37 53.72 -8.28
N LEU A 195 7.53 55.00 -8.03
CA LEU A 195 8.10 55.95 -9.00
C LEU A 195 9.63 55.91 -8.90
N ARG A 196 10.29 55.42 -9.94
CA ARG A 196 11.74 55.45 -10.03
C ARG A 196 12.14 56.05 -11.36
N GLY A 197 12.64 57.29 -11.35
CA GLY A 197 13.10 57.95 -12.56
C GLY A 197 12.06 58.15 -13.68
N GLY A 198 10.79 58.40 -13.31
CA GLY A 198 9.68 58.56 -14.26
C GLY A 198 9.05 57.25 -14.78
N ILE A 199 9.54 56.09 -14.35
CA ILE A 199 9.00 54.78 -14.72
C ILE A 199 8.15 54.29 -13.57
N VAL A 200 6.89 53.94 -13.85
CA VAL A 200 5.99 53.29 -12.91
C VAL A 200 6.19 51.76 -12.97
N ASN A 201 6.81 51.20 -11.96
CA ASN A 201 6.89 49.78 -11.81
C ASN A 201 5.74 49.27 -10.91
N SER A 202 4.92 48.40 -11.44
CA SER A 202 3.86 47.74 -10.69
C SER A 202 4.31 46.34 -10.28
N THR A 203 4.30 46.06 -9.00
CA THR A 203 4.57 44.71 -8.46
C THR A 203 3.27 44.08 -8.01
N PHE A 204 3.04 42.87 -8.45
CA PHE A 204 1.92 42.04 -7.98
C PHE A 204 2.40 41.14 -6.86
N THR A 205 1.76 41.22 -5.74
CA THR A 205 1.96 40.26 -4.65
C THR A 205 0.68 39.46 -4.48
N SER A 206 0.74 38.20 -4.79
CA SER A 206 -0.35 37.27 -4.49
C SER A 206 -0.18 36.79 -3.06
N THR A 207 -1.20 36.96 -2.24
CA THR A 207 -1.26 36.44 -0.86
C THR A 207 -1.85 35.04 -0.81
N SER A 208 -2.35 34.55 -1.93
CA SER A 208 -2.85 33.17 -2.10
C SER A 208 -2.06 32.49 -3.21
N ASN A 209 -1.78 31.22 -3.05
CA ASN A 209 -1.16 30.42 -4.08
C ASN A 209 -2.16 30.17 -5.20
N PHE A 210 -1.89 30.68 -6.39
CA PHE A 210 -2.72 30.47 -7.57
C PHE A 210 -2.73 29.02 -8.03
N PHE A 211 -1.57 28.40 -7.95
CA PHE A 211 -1.32 27.05 -8.43
C PHE A 211 -0.42 26.36 -7.44
N GLY A 212 -0.93 25.49 -6.67
CA GLY A 212 -0.09 24.70 -5.80
C GLY A 212 -0.59 24.60 -4.39
N ASP A 213 0.24 24.03 -3.60
CA ASP A 213 0.04 23.82 -2.19
C ASP A 213 0.21 25.13 -1.39
N ASN A 214 -0.22 25.10 -0.15
CA ASN A 214 -0.06 26.21 0.80
C ASN A 214 1.41 26.51 1.14
N ASN A 215 2.36 25.81 0.54
CA ASN A 215 3.80 25.97 0.77
C ASN A 215 4.53 26.86 -0.25
N GLY A 216 3.83 27.60 -1.09
CA GLY A 216 4.44 28.51 -2.05
C GLY A 216 5.12 27.84 -3.24
N SER A 217 4.91 26.55 -3.45
CA SER A 217 5.34 25.89 -4.67
C SER A 217 4.45 26.32 -5.83
N LYS A 218 5.05 26.90 -6.85
CA LYS A 218 4.36 27.16 -8.10
C LYS A 218 4.08 25.81 -8.76
N ALA A 219 2.87 25.63 -9.29
CA ALA A 219 2.64 24.54 -10.22
C ALA A 219 3.61 24.66 -11.40
N PRO A 220 4.05 23.55 -11.95
CA PRO A 220 4.92 23.53 -13.13
C PRO A 220 4.25 24.16 -14.35
#